data_6a010bf4d65c90e383a925ab24e33cbe
#
_entry.id   6a010bf4d65c90e383a925ab24e33cbe
#
_cell.length_a   1.000
_cell.length_b   1.000
_cell.length_c   1.000
_cell.angle_alpha   90.00
_cell.angle_beta   90.00
_cell.angle_gamma   90.00
#
_symmetry.space_group_name_H-M   'P 1'
#
loop_
_entity.id
_entity.type
_entity.pdbx_description
1 polymer ?
#
loop_
_entity_poly.entity_id
_entity_poly.type
_entity_poly.pdbx_seq_one_letter_code
_entity_poly.pdbx_strand_id
1 'polypeptide(L)'
;IVIGAGIGGLTTSIRLAKAGFKVIVLEQSDVPGGKLKRMQLGPYRFDRGPSLLTLPELITELGEMAGIQKSWTYTKLDSVQYVHFEDGTFFSSGSSPEQLADVLSGQNLAAKTQVLRFFKRATRYYQTTASVFLKQSLHKPRSYFNKTTLRALMRFPLTAVLSKMAGRNQTLFKNEKVQQFFNRYATYNGSHPYCAPALLNMIPHLEFCTGAFFPNRGMVSIPQYLHEAA
;
A
#
# COMPACT_ATOMS: atom_id res chain seq x y z
N ILE A 1 -9.84 5.15 26.49
CA ILE A 1 -9.23 3.82 26.39
C ILE A 1 -9.18 3.41 24.92
N VAL A 2 -8.02 2.91 24.47
CA VAL A 2 -7.80 2.32 23.16
C VAL A 2 -7.54 0.83 23.35
N ILE A 3 -8.25 -0.02 22.63
CA ILE A 3 -8.12 -1.47 22.73
C ILE A 3 -7.32 -1.98 21.52
N GLY A 4 -6.16 -2.59 21.80
CA GLY A 4 -5.20 -3.12 20.85
C GLY A 4 -4.08 -2.14 20.51
N ALA A 5 -2.82 -2.59 20.65
CA ALA A 5 -1.59 -1.86 20.31
C ALA A 5 -1.03 -2.25 18.93
N GLY A 6 -1.90 -2.53 17.96
CA GLY A 6 -1.52 -2.59 16.55
C GLY A 6 -1.28 -1.17 15.98
N ILE A 7 -0.88 -1.06 14.71
CA ILE A 7 -0.62 0.25 14.08
C ILE A 7 -1.81 1.21 14.22
N GLY A 8 -3.04 0.74 14.03
CA GLY A 8 -4.24 1.57 14.17
C GLY A 8 -4.44 2.09 15.60
N GLY A 9 -4.24 1.25 16.60
CA GLY A 9 -4.36 1.63 18.03
C GLY A 9 -3.27 2.62 18.43
N LEU A 10 -2.01 2.34 18.09
CA LEU A 10 -0.87 3.24 18.36
C LEU A 10 -1.06 4.60 17.67
N THR A 11 -1.45 4.61 16.40
CA THR A 11 -1.76 5.86 15.68
C THR A 11 -2.90 6.65 16.34
N THR A 12 -3.93 5.96 16.78
CA THR A 12 -5.09 6.59 17.46
C THR A 12 -4.67 7.16 18.80
N SER A 13 -3.89 6.42 19.60
CA SER A 13 -3.42 6.89 20.93
C SER A 13 -2.54 8.14 20.81
N ILE A 14 -1.59 8.15 19.87
CA ILE A 14 -0.73 9.31 19.60
C ILE A 14 -1.59 10.54 19.23
N ARG A 15 -2.54 10.37 18.32
CA ARG A 15 -3.41 11.49 17.90
C ARG A 15 -4.32 12.01 19.00
N LEU A 16 -4.85 11.12 19.83
CA LEU A 16 -5.67 11.51 20.98
C LEU A 16 -4.83 12.20 22.06
N ALA A 17 -3.65 11.68 22.38
CA ALA A 17 -2.73 12.33 23.31
C ALA A 17 -2.33 13.72 22.84
N LYS A 18 -2.02 13.88 21.54
CA LYS A 18 -1.73 15.18 20.93
C LYS A 18 -2.92 16.16 21.00
N ALA A 19 -4.14 15.64 20.98
CA ALA A 19 -5.37 16.43 21.17
C ALA A 19 -5.67 16.75 22.65
N GLY A 20 -4.78 16.39 23.59
CA GLY A 20 -4.89 16.70 25.02
C GLY A 20 -5.66 15.66 25.85
N PHE A 21 -6.01 14.51 25.27
CA PHE A 21 -6.68 13.45 26.03
C PHE A 21 -5.68 12.61 26.83
N LYS A 22 -6.05 12.19 28.02
CA LYS A 22 -5.36 11.11 28.75
C LYS A 22 -5.75 9.77 28.11
N VAL A 23 -4.79 9.04 27.59
CA VAL A 23 -5.02 7.80 26.85
C VAL A 23 -4.44 6.61 27.60
N ILE A 24 -5.20 5.52 27.64
CA ILE A 24 -4.74 4.21 28.11
C ILE A 24 -4.92 3.24 26.94
N VAL A 25 -3.84 2.52 26.60
CA VAL A 25 -3.85 1.47 25.57
C VAL A 25 -3.83 0.11 26.25
N LEU A 26 -4.79 -0.73 25.90
CA LEU A 26 -4.87 -2.11 26.39
C LEU A 26 -4.50 -3.06 25.25
N GLU A 27 -3.48 -3.90 25.46
CA GLU A 27 -3.02 -4.92 24.51
C GLU A 27 -3.05 -6.29 25.18
N GLN A 28 -3.57 -7.30 24.48
CA GLN A 28 -3.64 -8.67 24.99
C GLN A 28 -2.36 -9.46 24.82
N SER A 29 -1.48 -9.04 23.89
CA SER A 29 -0.18 -9.69 23.65
C SER A 29 0.90 -9.02 24.49
N ASP A 30 1.96 -9.75 24.79
CA ASP A 30 3.13 -9.26 25.57
C ASP A 30 3.88 -8.12 24.88
N VAL A 31 3.69 -7.96 23.56
CA VAL A 31 4.35 -6.94 22.74
C VAL A 31 3.37 -6.24 21.81
N PRO A 32 3.52 -4.91 21.61
CA PRO A 32 2.74 -4.18 20.63
C PRO A 32 3.09 -4.58 19.20
N GLY A 33 2.19 -4.30 18.25
CA GLY A 33 2.45 -4.50 16.82
C GLY A 33 1.33 -5.17 16.06
N GLY A 34 0.44 -5.89 16.72
CA GLY A 34 -0.69 -6.56 16.08
C GLY A 34 -0.22 -7.56 15.03
N LYS A 35 -0.47 -7.29 13.73
CA LYS A 35 -0.06 -8.14 12.62
C LYS A 35 1.41 -7.98 12.22
N LEU A 36 2.09 -6.92 12.64
CA LEU A 36 3.51 -6.69 12.41
C LEU A 36 4.32 -7.35 13.52
N LYS A 37 4.61 -8.64 13.36
CA LYS A 37 5.39 -9.44 14.33
C LYS A 37 6.66 -9.97 13.67
N ARG A 38 7.65 -10.28 14.50
CA ARG A 38 8.86 -10.97 14.10
C ARG A 38 8.75 -12.45 14.48
N MET A 39 9.24 -13.30 13.62
CA MET A 39 9.42 -14.73 13.88
C MET A 39 10.92 -15.07 13.81
N GLN A 40 11.41 -15.83 14.76
CA GLN A 40 12.76 -16.34 14.79
C GLN A 40 12.74 -17.85 14.56
N LEU A 41 13.51 -18.33 13.57
CA LEU A 41 13.69 -19.74 13.29
C LEU A 41 15.20 -20.05 13.27
N GLY A 42 15.72 -20.57 14.37
CA GLY A 42 17.17 -20.74 14.55
C GLY A 42 17.88 -19.39 14.39
N PRO A 43 18.91 -19.29 13.54
CA PRO A 43 19.62 -18.01 13.30
C PRO A 43 18.84 -17.03 12.39
N TYR A 44 17.77 -17.46 11.76
CA TYR A 44 17.04 -16.68 10.77
C TYR A 44 15.90 -15.88 11.38
N ARG A 45 15.75 -14.65 10.92
CA ARG A 45 14.70 -13.71 11.32
C ARG A 45 13.76 -13.46 10.13
N PHE A 46 12.46 -13.56 10.37
CA PHE A 46 11.42 -13.29 9.39
C PHE A 46 10.43 -12.27 9.93
N ASP A 47 10.01 -11.34 9.09
CA ASP A 47 8.84 -10.51 9.36
C ASP A 47 7.57 -11.33 9.11
N ARG A 48 6.64 -11.27 10.05
CA ARG A 48 5.36 -11.95 9.97
C ARG A 48 4.28 -10.92 9.71
N GLY A 49 3.59 -11.04 8.58
CA GLY A 49 2.55 -10.11 8.14
C GLY A 49 2.99 -9.33 6.88
N PRO A 50 2.69 -8.04 6.77
CA PRO A 50 3.13 -7.22 5.64
C PRO A 50 4.64 -7.22 5.46
N SER A 51 5.10 -7.32 4.21
CA SER A 51 6.53 -7.41 3.85
C SER A 51 7.02 -6.21 3.04
N LEU A 52 6.16 -5.24 2.75
CA LEU A 52 6.44 -4.07 1.95
C LEU A 52 5.80 -2.84 2.58
N LEU A 53 6.52 -1.72 2.56
CA LEU A 53 6.04 -0.43 3.02
C LEU A 53 5.85 0.52 1.84
N THR A 54 4.70 1.18 1.81
CA THR A 54 4.43 2.33 0.96
C THR A 54 4.12 3.54 1.84
N LEU A 55 4.37 4.77 1.36
CA LEU A 55 4.09 6.01 2.07
C LEU A 55 4.77 6.08 3.47
N PRO A 56 6.10 5.87 3.57
CA PRO A 56 6.82 5.87 4.85
C PRO A 56 6.73 7.21 5.58
N GLU A 57 6.47 8.30 4.86
CA GLU A 57 6.25 9.64 5.40
C GLU A 57 5.11 9.70 6.43
N LEU A 58 4.10 8.84 6.30
CA LEU A 58 3.00 8.79 7.27
C LEU A 58 3.47 8.29 8.65
N ILE A 59 4.47 7.42 8.69
CA ILE A 59 5.06 6.94 9.95
C ILE A 59 5.95 8.02 10.55
N THR A 60 6.75 8.69 9.72
CA THR A 60 7.61 9.80 10.17
C THR A 60 6.77 10.96 10.72
N GLU A 61 5.71 11.35 10.02
CA GLU A 61 4.75 12.37 10.46
C GLU A 61 4.15 12.05 11.84
N LEU A 62 3.79 10.78 12.08
CA LEU A 62 3.28 10.35 13.38
C LEU A 62 4.34 10.45 14.48
N GLY A 63 5.58 10.08 14.20
CA GLY A 63 6.68 10.21 15.13
C GLY A 63 6.99 11.67 15.49
N GLU A 64 7.01 12.56 14.49
CA GLU A 64 7.17 14.00 14.70
C GLU A 64 6.01 14.58 15.53
N MET A 65 4.77 14.19 15.21
CA MET A 65 3.58 14.60 15.98
C MET A 65 3.68 14.18 17.45
N ALA A 66 4.27 13.03 17.71
CA ALA A 66 4.48 12.47 19.04
C ALA A 66 5.70 13.03 19.76
N GLY A 67 6.55 13.81 19.09
CA GLY A 67 7.77 14.37 19.64
C GLY A 67 8.91 13.36 19.75
N ILE A 68 8.91 12.28 18.98
CA ILE A 68 10.00 11.31 18.95
C ILE A 68 11.22 11.96 18.28
N GLN A 69 12.29 12.11 19.02
CA GLN A 69 13.54 12.70 18.48
C GLN A 69 14.40 11.68 17.72
N LYS A 70 14.16 10.38 17.92
CA LYS A 70 14.90 9.31 17.28
C LYS A 70 14.46 9.15 15.83
N SER A 71 15.39 9.14 14.89
CA SER A 71 15.09 8.88 13.49
C SER A 71 14.72 7.41 13.27
N TRP A 72 13.60 7.20 12.59
CA TRP A 72 13.23 5.90 12.05
C TRP A 72 13.71 5.83 10.59
N THR A 73 14.44 4.75 10.24
CA THR A 73 15.10 4.65 8.94
C THR A 73 14.56 3.51 8.10
N TYR A 74 14.48 3.75 6.80
CA TYR A 74 14.03 2.79 5.80
C TYR A 74 14.82 2.97 4.51
N THR A 75 14.86 1.93 3.69
CA THR A 75 15.54 1.91 2.40
C THR A 75 14.51 1.79 1.28
N LYS A 76 14.66 2.57 0.22
CA LYS A 76 13.90 2.40 -1.01
C LYS A 76 14.40 1.15 -1.73
N LEU A 77 13.47 0.34 -2.22
CA LEU A 77 13.81 -0.89 -2.94
C LEU A 77 14.12 -0.59 -4.41
N ASP A 78 15.20 -1.18 -4.92
CA ASP A 78 15.61 -1.09 -6.33
C ASP A 78 14.72 -1.95 -7.23
N SER A 79 14.11 -2.98 -6.68
CA SER A 79 13.08 -3.78 -7.33
C SER A 79 11.93 -4.02 -6.35
N VAL A 80 10.71 -3.79 -6.82
CA VAL A 80 9.50 -4.01 -6.01
C VAL A 80 9.28 -5.50 -5.78
N GLN A 81 9.54 -6.32 -6.80
CA GLN A 81 9.33 -7.76 -6.72
C GLN A 81 10.10 -8.54 -7.78
N TYR A 82 10.41 -9.77 -7.43
CA TYR A 82 10.92 -10.80 -8.32
C TYR A 82 9.80 -11.76 -8.64
N VAL A 83 9.56 -12.01 -9.92
CA VAL A 83 8.41 -12.79 -10.40
C VAL A 83 8.91 -14.06 -11.07
N HIS A 84 8.41 -15.19 -10.60
CA HIS A 84 8.70 -16.51 -11.14
C HIS A 84 7.40 -17.18 -11.57
N PHE A 85 7.38 -17.76 -12.76
CA PHE A 85 6.28 -18.56 -13.27
C PHE A 85 6.72 -20.02 -13.39
N GLU A 86 5.77 -20.94 -13.35
CA GLU A 86 6.01 -22.39 -13.40
C GLU A 86 6.76 -22.83 -14.67
N ASP A 87 6.60 -22.12 -15.78
CA ASP A 87 7.30 -22.40 -17.03
C ASP A 87 8.74 -21.85 -17.10
N GLY A 88 9.28 -21.40 -15.96
CA GLY A 88 10.62 -20.83 -15.86
C GLY A 88 10.74 -19.37 -16.26
N THR A 89 9.66 -18.71 -16.70
CA THR A 89 9.69 -17.26 -16.94
C THR A 89 10.00 -16.53 -15.64
N PHE A 90 11.02 -15.67 -15.68
CA PHE A 90 11.45 -14.88 -14.53
C PHE A 90 11.72 -13.44 -14.94
N PHE A 91 11.34 -12.50 -14.09
CA PHE A 91 11.77 -11.11 -14.20
C PHE A 91 11.81 -10.37 -12.87
N SER A 92 12.70 -9.38 -12.80
CA SER A 92 12.68 -8.35 -11.76
C SER A 92 11.84 -7.19 -12.27
N SER A 93 10.91 -6.70 -11.44
CA SER A 93 9.98 -5.65 -11.87
C SER A 93 10.63 -4.26 -12.00
N GLY A 94 11.83 -4.08 -11.44
CA GLY A 94 12.37 -2.74 -11.20
C GLY A 94 11.55 -1.97 -10.16
N SER A 95 11.78 -0.69 -10.06
CA SER A 95 11.17 0.22 -9.07
C SER A 95 10.42 1.40 -9.71
N SER A 96 10.26 1.40 -11.04
CA SER A 96 9.50 2.44 -11.76
C SER A 96 8.64 1.84 -12.88
N PRO A 97 7.60 2.56 -13.34
CA PRO A 97 6.79 2.15 -14.49
C PRO A 97 7.60 1.91 -15.75
N GLU A 98 8.63 2.73 -15.99
CA GLU A 98 9.51 2.68 -17.15
C GLU A 98 10.36 1.40 -17.13
N GLN A 99 10.98 1.10 -15.98
CA GLN A 99 11.77 -0.12 -15.81
C GLN A 99 10.93 -1.37 -16.01
N LEU A 100 9.74 -1.45 -15.40
CA LEU A 100 8.83 -2.57 -15.61
C LEU A 100 8.43 -2.69 -17.09
N ALA A 101 8.15 -1.55 -17.75
CA ALA A 101 7.77 -1.54 -19.15
C ALA A 101 8.92 -2.03 -20.05
N ASP A 102 10.17 -1.66 -19.73
CA ASP A 102 11.37 -2.13 -20.48
C ASP A 102 11.57 -3.64 -20.27
N VAL A 103 11.46 -4.12 -19.05
CA VAL A 103 11.59 -5.56 -18.75
C VAL A 103 10.51 -6.38 -19.47
N LEU A 104 9.24 -6.01 -19.36
CA LEU A 104 8.14 -6.75 -19.98
C LEU A 104 8.21 -6.70 -21.53
N SER A 105 8.62 -5.58 -22.10
CA SER A 105 8.77 -5.48 -23.56
C SER A 105 10.01 -6.23 -24.06
N GLY A 106 11.10 -6.22 -23.33
CA GLY A 106 12.32 -6.99 -23.65
C GLY A 106 12.08 -8.50 -23.67
N GLN A 107 11.15 -8.99 -22.86
CA GLN A 107 10.74 -10.40 -22.83
C GLN A 107 9.53 -10.71 -23.74
N ASN A 108 9.08 -9.78 -24.56
CA ASN A 108 7.90 -9.89 -25.42
C ASN A 108 6.60 -10.25 -24.69
N LEU A 109 6.51 -9.91 -23.40
CA LEU A 109 5.33 -10.17 -22.56
C LEU A 109 4.26 -9.09 -22.73
N ALA A 110 4.66 -7.82 -22.90
CA ALA A 110 3.76 -6.71 -23.17
C ALA A 110 4.48 -5.58 -23.90
N ALA A 111 3.76 -4.84 -24.76
CA ALA A 111 4.31 -3.64 -25.35
C ALA A 111 4.54 -2.55 -24.30
N LYS A 112 5.67 -1.84 -24.38
CA LYS A 112 6.01 -0.73 -23.46
C LYS A 112 4.87 0.28 -23.31
N THR A 113 4.24 0.64 -24.43
CA THR A 113 3.10 1.57 -24.45
C THR A 113 1.87 1.08 -23.67
N GLN A 114 1.64 -0.23 -23.61
CA GLN A 114 0.54 -0.81 -22.83
C GLN A 114 0.80 -0.67 -21.33
N VAL A 115 2.01 -0.97 -20.88
CA VAL A 115 2.42 -0.85 -19.48
C VAL A 115 2.36 0.61 -19.01
N LEU A 116 2.92 1.54 -19.78
CA LEU A 116 2.86 2.97 -19.46
C LEU A 116 1.43 3.52 -19.47
N ARG A 117 0.57 3.03 -20.38
CA ARG A 117 -0.86 3.37 -20.38
C ARG A 117 -1.58 2.86 -19.13
N PHE A 118 -1.22 1.67 -18.65
CA PHE A 118 -1.73 1.15 -17.38
C PHE A 118 -1.38 2.09 -16.23
N PHE A 119 -0.10 2.47 -16.08
CA PHE A 119 0.34 3.35 -15.00
C PHE A 119 -0.25 4.76 -15.10
N LYS A 120 -0.37 5.33 -16.29
CA LYS A 120 -1.08 6.61 -16.49
C LYS A 120 -2.51 6.55 -15.97
N ARG A 121 -3.20 5.42 -16.17
CA ARG A 121 -4.56 5.20 -15.64
C ARG A 121 -4.55 4.99 -14.13
N ALA A 122 -3.61 4.19 -13.62
CA ALA A 122 -3.44 3.94 -12.18
C ALA A 122 -3.18 5.25 -11.41
N THR A 123 -2.29 6.09 -11.92
CA THR A 123 -2.00 7.44 -11.39
C THR A 123 -3.27 8.31 -11.35
N ARG A 124 -4.04 8.33 -12.44
CA ARG A 124 -5.30 9.09 -12.47
C ARG A 124 -6.30 8.58 -11.43
N TYR A 125 -6.42 7.27 -11.25
CA TYR A 125 -7.30 6.69 -10.24
C TYR A 125 -6.83 7.10 -8.84
N TYR A 126 -5.53 6.96 -8.55
CA TYR A 126 -4.97 7.37 -7.27
C TYR A 126 -5.19 8.85 -6.99
N GLN A 127 -4.83 9.76 -7.90
CA GLN A 127 -4.99 11.21 -7.74
C GLN A 127 -6.44 11.63 -7.51
N THR A 128 -7.40 10.91 -8.13
CA THR A 128 -8.83 11.21 -7.96
C THR A 128 -9.38 10.73 -6.63
N THR A 129 -8.84 9.62 -6.10
CA THR A 129 -9.45 8.92 -4.96
C THR A 129 -8.68 9.05 -3.65
N ALA A 130 -7.35 9.24 -3.69
CA ALA A 130 -6.50 9.24 -2.51
C ALA A 130 -6.90 10.30 -1.47
N SER A 131 -7.25 11.51 -1.91
CA SER A 131 -7.66 12.60 -1.00
C SER A 131 -8.95 12.27 -0.23
N VAL A 132 -9.82 11.44 -0.80
CA VAL A 132 -11.07 11.01 -0.17
C VAL A 132 -10.82 9.78 0.70
N PHE A 133 -10.19 8.73 0.14
CA PHE A 133 -10.03 7.45 0.83
C PHE A 133 -8.93 7.45 1.91
N LEU A 134 -7.87 8.24 1.75
CA LEU A 134 -6.76 8.28 2.71
C LEU A 134 -6.90 9.39 3.76
N LYS A 135 -7.56 10.51 3.40
CA LYS A 135 -7.56 11.72 4.26
C LYS A 135 -8.91 12.04 4.88
N GLN A 136 -9.99 11.33 4.52
CA GLN A 136 -11.33 11.61 5.02
C GLN A 136 -12.01 10.38 5.59
N SER A 137 -12.83 10.59 6.63
CA SER A 137 -13.69 9.54 7.16
C SER A 137 -14.95 9.41 6.30
N LEU A 138 -15.09 8.29 5.62
CA LEU A 138 -16.26 7.99 4.78
C LEU A 138 -17.51 7.64 5.60
N HIS A 139 -17.39 7.45 6.92
CA HIS A 139 -18.54 7.14 7.81
C HIS A 139 -19.35 8.39 8.20
N LYS A 140 -18.81 9.59 7.92
CA LYS A 140 -19.49 10.84 8.24
C LYS A 140 -20.22 11.39 7.01
N PRO A 141 -21.56 11.53 7.00
CA PRO A 141 -22.31 12.09 5.86
C PRO A 141 -21.79 13.46 5.42
N ARG A 142 -21.34 14.27 6.38
CA ARG A 142 -20.76 15.61 6.11
C ARG A 142 -19.52 15.56 5.22
N SER A 143 -18.77 14.43 5.20
CA SER A 143 -17.59 14.26 4.32
C SER A 143 -17.96 14.21 2.83
N TYR A 144 -19.19 13.87 2.49
CA TYR A 144 -19.68 13.82 1.10
C TYR A 144 -20.04 15.19 0.54
N PHE A 145 -20.29 16.19 1.40
CA PHE A 145 -20.76 17.53 1.00
C PHE A 145 -19.65 18.59 0.96
N ASN A 146 -18.38 18.21 1.09
CA ASN A 146 -17.28 19.16 0.94
C ASN A 146 -16.84 19.29 -0.54
N LYS A 147 -16.27 20.47 -0.88
CA LYS A 147 -15.82 20.79 -2.24
C LYS A 147 -14.81 19.78 -2.81
N THR A 148 -13.95 19.21 -1.97
CA THR A 148 -12.92 18.24 -2.37
C THR A 148 -13.56 16.92 -2.78
N THR A 149 -14.50 16.42 -1.98
CA THR A 149 -15.24 15.18 -2.29
C THR A 149 -16.13 15.37 -3.51
N LEU A 150 -16.82 16.52 -3.63
CA LEU A 150 -17.67 16.80 -4.79
C LEU A 150 -16.84 16.87 -6.08
N ARG A 151 -15.66 17.50 -6.08
CA ARG A 151 -14.73 17.48 -7.23
C ARG A 151 -14.21 16.08 -7.54
N ALA A 152 -13.89 15.30 -6.49
CA ALA A 152 -13.48 13.90 -6.65
C ALA A 152 -14.62 13.08 -7.26
N LEU A 153 -15.85 13.28 -6.80
CA LEU A 153 -17.04 12.58 -7.31
C LEU A 153 -17.31 12.88 -8.79
N MET A 154 -17.20 14.16 -9.20
CA MET A 154 -17.34 14.56 -10.61
C MET A 154 -16.26 13.95 -11.53
N ARG A 155 -15.05 13.72 -10.99
CA ARG A 155 -13.94 13.10 -11.72
C ARG A 155 -13.83 11.60 -11.47
N PHE A 156 -14.72 11.07 -10.65
CA PHE A 156 -14.67 9.70 -10.17
C PHE A 156 -14.83 8.71 -11.33
N PRO A 157 -13.91 7.74 -11.45
CA PRO A 157 -13.94 6.80 -12.56
C PRO A 157 -15.01 5.72 -12.33
N LEU A 158 -16.31 6.09 -12.46
CA LEU A 158 -17.43 5.15 -12.25
C LEU A 158 -17.25 3.84 -13.02
N THR A 159 -16.72 3.92 -14.24
CA THR A 159 -16.43 2.72 -15.04
C THR A 159 -15.38 1.81 -14.39
N ALA A 160 -14.46 2.35 -13.58
CA ALA A 160 -13.47 1.56 -12.86
C ALA A 160 -14.05 0.88 -11.61
N VAL A 161 -15.09 1.47 -11.02
CA VAL A 161 -15.79 0.86 -9.88
C VAL A 161 -16.73 -0.25 -10.34
N LEU A 162 -17.46 0.00 -11.44
CA LEU A 162 -18.44 -0.93 -11.98
C LEU A 162 -17.83 -2.10 -12.75
N SER A 163 -16.61 -1.94 -13.28
CA SER A 163 -15.90 -3.02 -13.97
C SER A 163 -15.01 -3.82 -13.02
N LYS A 164 -14.77 -5.08 -13.38
CA LYS A 164 -13.89 -5.97 -12.62
C LYS A 164 -12.43 -5.78 -13.03
N MET A 165 -11.52 -5.95 -12.06
CA MET A 165 -10.08 -5.76 -12.22
C MET A 165 -9.53 -6.69 -13.31
N ALA A 166 -9.81 -7.99 -13.22
CA ALA A 166 -9.36 -8.97 -14.22
C ALA A 166 -9.82 -8.62 -15.62
N GLY A 167 -11.10 -8.28 -15.82
CA GLY A 167 -11.63 -7.90 -17.13
C GLY A 167 -10.95 -6.67 -17.74
N ARG A 168 -10.60 -5.67 -16.91
CA ARG A 168 -9.84 -4.51 -17.39
C ARG A 168 -8.39 -4.84 -17.74
N ASN A 169 -7.76 -5.75 -16.99
CA ASN A 169 -6.40 -6.18 -17.27
C ASN A 169 -6.37 -7.05 -18.55
N GLN A 170 -7.36 -7.93 -18.76
CA GLN A 170 -7.52 -8.71 -19.98
C GLN A 170 -7.71 -7.83 -21.23
N THR A 171 -8.48 -6.75 -21.15
CA THR A 171 -8.63 -5.82 -22.29
C THR A 171 -7.37 -5.07 -22.63
N LEU A 172 -6.46 -4.86 -21.68
CA LEU A 172 -5.22 -4.11 -21.90
C LEU A 172 -4.05 -5.01 -22.30
N PHE A 173 -3.94 -6.18 -21.68
CA PHE A 173 -2.83 -7.11 -21.86
C PHE A 173 -3.34 -8.43 -22.47
N LYS A 174 -2.70 -8.87 -23.57
CA LYS A 174 -3.03 -10.17 -24.17
C LYS A 174 -2.34 -11.34 -23.46
N ASN A 175 -1.16 -11.10 -22.88
CA ASN A 175 -0.36 -12.11 -22.23
C ASN A 175 -0.91 -12.39 -20.81
N GLU A 176 -1.21 -13.65 -20.52
CA GLU A 176 -1.81 -14.08 -19.24
C GLU A 176 -0.90 -13.83 -18.04
N LYS A 177 0.43 -13.97 -18.21
CA LYS A 177 1.39 -13.71 -17.13
C LYS A 177 1.36 -12.24 -16.69
N VAL A 178 1.22 -11.33 -17.65
CA VAL A 178 1.10 -9.90 -17.36
C VAL A 178 -0.25 -9.59 -16.70
N GLN A 179 -1.33 -10.25 -17.16
CA GLN A 179 -2.63 -10.14 -16.49
C GLN A 179 -2.54 -10.64 -15.04
N GLN A 180 -1.92 -11.79 -14.81
CA GLN A 180 -1.71 -12.38 -13.48
C GLN A 180 -0.87 -11.46 -12.59
N PHE A 181 0.21 -10.90 -13.13
CA PHE A 181 1.06 -9.93 -12.43
C PHE A 181 0.24 -8.74 -11.89
N PHE A 182 -0.60 -8.12 -12.72
CA PHE A 182 -1.43 -7.00 -12.26
C PHE A 182 -2.65 -7.43 -11.45
N ASN A 183 -3.21 -8.60 -11.70
CA ASN A 183 -4.34 -9.15 -10.96
C ASN A 183 -3.98 -9.47 -9.50
N ARG A 184 -2.72 -9.80 -9.22
CA ARG A 184 -2.21 -10.04 -7.86
C ARG A 184 -2.53 -8.89 -6.90
N TYR A 185 -2.61 -7.65 -7.39
CA TYR A 185 -2.91 -6.50 -6.54
C TYR A 185 -4.30 -6.51 -5.87
N ALA A 186 -5.21 -7.37 -6.31
CA ALA A 186 -6.46 -7.61 -5.59
C ALA A 186 -6.24 -8.16 -4.17
N THR A 187 -5.14 -8.91 -3.96
CA THR A 187 -4.80 -9.52 -2.66
C THR A 187 -4.48 -8.50 -1.57
N TYR A 188 -4.14 -7.25 -1.92
CA TYR A 188 -3.96 -6.18 -0.93
C TYR A 188 -5.20 -5.95 -0.07
N ASN A 189 -6.38 -6.19 -0.62
CA ASN A 189 -7.66 -6.10 0.09
C ASN A 189 -8.26 -7.49 0.40
N GLY A 190 -7.49 -8.56 0.27
CA GLY A 190 -8.00 -9.92 0.44
C GLY A 190 -9.08 -10.30 -0.59
N SER A 191 -9.08 -9.65 -1.77
CA SER A 191 -10.10 -9.82 -2.79
C SER A 191 -9.61 -10.69 -3.95
N HIS A 192 -10.57 -11.32 -4.64
CA HIS A 192 -10.30 -12.04 -5.88
C HIS A 192 -10.39 -11.09 -7.09
N PRO A 193 -9.47 -11.08 -8.06
CA PRO A 193 -9.42 -10.09 -9.14
C PRO A 193 -10.64 -10.11 -10.07
N TYR A 194 -11.33 -11.24 -10.19
CA TYR A 194 -12.59 -11.35 -10.95
C TYR A 194 -13.82 -10.79 -10.20
N CYS A 195 -13.67 -10.50 -8.90
CA CYS A 195 -14.71 -9.88 -8.07
C CYS A 195 -14.36 -8.42 -7.73
N ALA A 196 -13.07 -8.15 -7.57
CA ALA A 196 -12.54 -6.85 -7.17
C ALA A 196 -12.84 -5.75 -8.21
N PRO A 197 -13.18 -4.52 -7.79
CA PRO A 197 -13.34 -3.39 -8.70
C PRO A 197 -12.01 -3.07 -9.41
N ALA A 198 -12.08 -2.68 -10.68
CA ALA A 198 -10.90 -2.26 -11.45
C ALA A 198 -10.23 -0.99 -10.90
N LEU A 199 -10.88 -0.27 -10.01
CA LEU A 199 -10.30 0.85 -9.27
C LEU A 199 -9.06 0.43 -8.47
N LEU A 200 -8.98 -0.82 -7.99
CA LEU A 200 -7.81 -1.36 -7.29
C LEU A 200 -6.54 -1.43 -8.15
N ASN A 201 -6.66 -1.29 -9.48
CA ASN A 201 -5.50 -1.06 -10.36
C ASN A 201 -4.74 0.24 -10.06
N MET A 202 -5.20 1.06 -9.10
CA MET A 202 -4.41 2.17 -8.57
C MET A 202 -3.30 1.73 -7.61
N ILE A 203 -3.37 0.54 -7.01
CA ILE A 203 -2.39 0.08 -6.01
C ILE A 203 -0.97 0.01 -6.57
N PRO A 204 -0.71 -0.51 -7.79
CA PRO A 204 0.62 -0.46 -8.42
C PRO A 204 1.23 0.95 -8.50
N HIS A 205 0.41 2.01 -8.56
CA HIS A 205 0.92 3.38 -8.51
C HIS A 205 1.67 3.67 -7.20
N LEU A 206 1.19 3.17 -6.06
CA LEU A 206 1.87 3.34 -4.77
C LEU A 206 3.26 2.71 -4.79
N GLU A 207 3.41 1.52 -5.36
CA GLU A 207 4.70 0.81 -5.37
C GLU A 207 5.68 1.39 -6.39
N PHE A 208 5.22 1.67 -7.62
CA PHE A 208 6.09 2.03 -8.74
C PHE A 208 6.25 3.54 -8.95
N CYS A 209 5.27 4.35 -8.57
CA CYS A 209 5.31 5.79 -8.78
C CYS A 209 5.67 6.56 -7.51
N THR A 210 5.19 6.14 -6.32
CA THR A 210 5.60 6.74 -5.05
C THR A 210 6.80 6.02 -4.44
N GLY A 211 6.91 4.74 -4.66
CA GLY A 211 8.02 3.89 -4.23
C GLY A 211 7.61 2.79 -3.27
N ALA A 212 8.38 1.72 -3.31
CA ALA A 212 8.35 0.62 -2.37
C ALA A 212 9.55 0.72 -1.43
N PHE A 213 9.33 0.54 -0.14
CA PHE A 213 10.34 0.72 0.89
C PHE A 213 10.34 -0.46 1.85
N PHE A 214 11.45 -0.61 2.54
CA PHE A 214 11.59 -1.58 3.62
C PHE A 214 12.30 -0.94 4.82
N PRO A 215 11.76 -1.05 6.05
CA PRO A 215 12.40 -0.54 7.25
C PRO A 215 13.70 -1.29 7.53
N ASN A 216 14.79 -0.57 7.83
CA ASN A 216 16.13 -1.16 8.01
C ASN A 216 16.20 -2.22 9.13
N ARG A 217 15.27 -2.20 10.08
CA ARG A 217 15.16 -3.18 11.17
C ARG A 217 13.99 -4.16 10.99
N GLY A 218 13.42 -4.25 9.79
CA GLY A 218 12.22 -5.05 9.49
C GLY A 218 10.93 -4.33 9.79
N MET A 219 9.82 -4.88 9.33
CA MET A 219 8.49 -4.27 9.46
C MET A 219 8.05 -4.09 10.93
N VAL A 220 8.54 -4.94 11.83
CA VAL A 220 8.26 -4.85 13.27
C VAL A 220 8.81 -3.55 13.89
N SER A 221 9.78 -2.88 13.25
CA SER A 221 10.31 -1.60 13.73
C SER A 221 9.30 -0.47 13.70
N ILE A 222 8.25 -0.56 12.87
CA ILE A 222 7.19 0.44 12.80
C ILE A 222 6.41 0.53 14.11
N PRO A 223 5.77 -0.56 14.60
CA PRO A 223 5.07 -0.49 15.89
C PRO A 223 6.02 -0.22 17.06
N GLN A 224 7.27 -0.67 17.02
CA GLN A 224 8.26 -0.36 18.06
C GLN A 224 8.54 1.15 18.12
N TYR A 225 8.75 1.79 16.98
CA TYR A 225 8.95 3.23 16.88
C TYR A 225 7.74 4.02 17.38
N LEU A 226 6.53 3.63 16.98
CA LEU A 226 5.30 4.30 17.41
C LEU A 226 4.96 4.04 18.88
N HIS A 227 5.38 2.90 19.44
CA HIS A 227 5.18 2.58 20.86
C HIS A 227 6.05 3.44 21.79
N GLU A 228 7.24 3.85 21.34
CA GLU A 228 8.07 4.79 22.11
C GLU A 228 7.37 6.14 22.36
N ALA A 229 6.28 6.42 21.64
CA ALA A 229 5.53 7.66 21.63
C ALA A 229 4.13 7.58 22.24
N ALA A 230 3.63 6.39 22.50
CA ALA A 230 2.27 6.15 22.96
C ALA A 230 2.21 5.86 24.46
#